data_d992261e1736014593bb770a480e1294
#
_entry.id   d992261e1736014593bb770a480e1294
#
_cell.length_a   1.000
_cell.length_b   1.000
_cell.length_c   1.000
_cell.angle_alpha   90.00
_cell.angle_beta   90.00
_cell.angle_gamma   90.00
#
_symmetry.space_group_name_H-M   'P 1'
#
loop_
_entity.id
_entity.type
_entity.pdbx_description
1 polymer ?
#
loop_
_entity_poly.entity_id
_entity_poly.type
_entity_poly.pdbx_seq_one_letter_code
_entity_poly.pdbx_strand_id
1 'polypeptide(L)'
;MDQPPHSRLFGTSLGFLAGYVDTLGFIALFGLFTAHVTGNFVLIGAALADASRASILLKFLAFPAFIAGVAVTRLMVLAVERRAGPSLTLAMLLQWALLAGFMVFGCLAEPIGKDVSSMAMAAGLLGTAAMGVHSATSRLLLAHLAPTSMMTGNVTQIVIDTVDVLRGAADGATHARCGKFFWPLLAFALGAIAAAFAYLAFGFVALAVPLILLGALIVVQQRSGRPAVPAA
;
A
#
# COMPACT_ATOMS: atom_id res chain seq x y z
N MET A 1 -19.72 17.74 -5.78
CA MET A 1 -19.90 17.05 -4.48
C MET A 1 -18.56 17.10 -3.76
N ASP A 2 -18.47 17.92 -2.71
CA ASP A 2 -17.26 17.98 -1.89
C ASP A 2 -17.08 16.66 -1.15
N GLN A 3 -15.90 16.05 -1.33
CA GLN A 3 -15.56 14.85 -0.60
C GLN A 3 -15.47 15.15 0.89
N PRO A 4 -15.95 14.27 1.79
CA PRO A 4 -15.81 14.51 3.21
C PRO A 4 -14.33 14.77 3.57
N PRO A 5 -14.03 15.69 4.50
CA PRO A 5 -12.66 16.13 4.80
C PRO A 5 -11.70 14.97 5.16
N HIS A 6 -12.24 13.89 5.70
CA HIS A 6 -11.47 12.68 5.99
C HIS A 6 -11.07 11.87 4.74
N SER A 7 -11.74 12.01 3.59
CA SER A 7 -11.43 11.22 2.39
C SER A 7 -10.08 11.59 1.77
N ARG A 8 -9.74 12.89 1.74
CA ARG A 8 -8.43 13.36 1.26
C ARG A 8 -7.30 12.86 2.16
N LEU A 9 -7.49 12.97 3.49
CA LEU A 9 -6.51 12.47 4.47
C LEU A 9 -6.25 10.98 4.26
N PHE A 10 -7.31 10.16 4.15
CA PHE A 10 -7.17 8.73 3.92
C PHE A 10 -6.44 8.41 2.62
N GLY A 11 -6.86 9.00 1.49
CA GLY A 11 -6.22 8.76 0.19
C GLY A 11 -4.75 9.15 0.17
N THR A 12 -4.40 10.32 0.73
CA THR A 12 -3.02 10.82 0.81
C THR A 12 -2.17 9.94 1.71
N SER A 13 -2.66 9.59 2.91
CA SER A 13 -1.94 8.74 3.86
C SER A 13 -1.72 7.32 3.34
N LEU A 14 -2.74 6.73 2.70
CA LEU A 14 -2.63 5.40 2.09
C LEU A 14 -1.70 5.40 0.87
N GLY A 15 -1.67 6.49 0.08
CA GLY A 15 -0.69 6.69 -0.99
C GLY A 15 0.75 6.74 -0.45
N PHE A 16 0.99 7.55 0.60
CA PHE A 16 2.29 7.60 1.28
C PHE A 16 2.72 6.22 1.79
N LEU A 17 1.83 5.52 2.49
CA LEU A 17 2.09 4.18 3.01
C LEU A 17 2.49 3.21 1.89
N ALA A 18 1.77 3.24 0.77
CA ALA A 18 2.05 2.33 -0.34
C ALA A 18 3.43 2.58 -0.95
N GLY A 19 3.80 3.85 -1.22
CA GLY A 19 5.13 4.21 -1.71
C GLY A 19 6.23 3.86 -0.73
N TYR A 20 6.00 4.10 0.55
CA TYR A 20 6.96 3.80 1.61
C TYR A 20 7.25 2.30 1.73
N VAL A 21 6.20 1.47 1.85
CA VAL A 21 6.34 0.02 2.05
C VAL A 21 6.95 -0.65 0.81
N ASP A 22 6.54 -0.21 -0.39
CA ASP A 22 7.05 -0.78 -1.64
C ASP A 22 8.54 -0.46 -1.83
N THR A 23 8.95 0.79 -1.58
CA THR A 23 10.35 1.20 -1.71
C THR A 23 11.23 0.56 -0.65
N LEU A 24 10.77 0.47 0.62
CA LEU A 24 11.51 -0.22 1.66
C LEU A 24 11.71 -1.70 1.29
N GLY A 25 10.66 -2.39 0.85
CA GLY A 25 10.76 -3.77 0.39
C GLY A 25 11.75 -3.93 -0.75
N PHE A 26 11.74 -3.01 -1.71
CA PHE A 26 12.66 -3.02 -2.85
C PHE A 26 14.13 -2.85 -2.43
N ILE A 27 14.43 -1.90 -1.56
CA ILE A 27 15.80 -1.63 -1.10
C ILE A 27 16.29 -2.75 -0.17
N ALA A 28 15.42 -3.20 0.75
CA ALA A 28 15.80 -4.14 1.81
C ALA A 28 15.87 -5.60 1.35
N LEU A 29 15.06 -5.99 0.34
CA LEU A 29 14.84 -7.40 -0.01
C LEU A 29 15.08 -7.68 -1.50
N PHE A 30 16.33 -7.55 -1.94
CA PHE A 30 16.78 -8.02 -3.27
C PHE A 30 15.99 -7.44 -4.46
N GLY A 31 15.51 -6.19 -4.34
CA GLY A 31 14.68 -5.56 -5.37
C GLY A 31 13.25 -6.12 -5.42
N LEU A 32 12.69 -6.55 -4.29
CA LEU A 32 11.32 -7.04 -4.21
C LEU A 32 10.31 -5.89 -4.22
N PHE A 33 9.43 -5.83 -5.21
CA PHE A 33 8.23 -5.02 -5.16
C PHE A 33 7.15 -5.71 -4.31
N THR A 34 6.68 -5.04 -3.27
CA THR A 34 5.60 -5.54 -2.41
C THR A 34 4.22 -5.10 -2.90
N ALA A 35 4.09 -3.85 -3.38
CA ALA A 35 2.86 -3.29 -3.91
C ALA A 35 2.75 -3.42 -5.44
N HIS A 36 3.84 -3.17 -6.17
CA HIS A 36 3.92 -3.32 -7.62
C HIS A 36 4.29 -4.75 -8.01
N VAL A 37 3.54 -5.73 -7.51
CA VAL A 37 3.87 -7.15 -7.60
C VAL A 37 4.10 -7.67 -9.03
N THR A 38 3.42 -7.09 -10.03
CA THR A 38 3.64 -7.43 -11.45
C THR A 38 5.00 -6.98 -11.97
N GLY A 39 5.61 -5.97 -11.37
CA GLY A 39 6.98 -5.54 -11.65
C GLY A 39 8.00 -6.63 -11.33
N ASN A 40 7.70 -7.53 -10.38
CA ASN A 40 8.57 -8.65 -10.08
C ASN A 40 8.75 -9.62 -11.26
N PHE A 41 7.74 -9.75 -12.16
CA PHE A 41 7.91 -10.57 -13.37
C PHE A 41 8.96 -10.00 -14.32
N VAL A 42 9.02 -8.65 -14.44
CA VAL A 42 10.06 -7.98 -15.23
C VAL A 42 11.44 -8.23 -14.62
N LEU A 43 11.55 -8.14 -13.29
CA LEU A 43 12.80 -8.39 -12.58
C LEU A 43 13.23 -9.88 -12.65
N ILE A 44 12.27 -10.82 -12.64
CA ILE A 44 12.55 -12.24 -12.88
C ILE A 44 13.10 -12.43 -14.30
N GLY A 45 12.46 -11.82 -15.31
CA GLY A 45 12.94 -11.88 -16.69
C GLY A 45 14.38 -11.35 -16.85
N ALA A 46 14.68 -10.20 -16.22
CA ALA A 46 16.02 -9.62 -16.21
C ALA A 46 17.04 -10.55 -15.50
N ALA A 47 16.68 -11.09 -14.33
CA ALA A 47 17.56 -12.00 -13.59
C ALA A 47 17.85 -13.32 -14.34
N LEU A 48 16.92 -13.82 -15.14
CA LEU A 48 17.12 -14.99 -16.00
C LEU A 48 18.09 -14.68 -17.15
N ALA A 49 18.04 -13.47 -17.71
CA ALA A 49 18.96 -13.02 -18.76
C ALA A 49 20.40 -12.87 -18.25
N ASP A 50 20.58 -12.36 -17.01
CA ASP A 50 21.90 -12.14 -16.39
C ASP A 50 22.44 -13.37 -15.62
N ALA A 51 21.75 -14.51 -15.67
CA ALA A 51 22.06 -15.71 -14.87
C ALA A 51 22.13 -15.46 -13.34
N SER A 52 21.63 -14.33 -12.84
CA SER A 52 21.53 -14.00 -11.43
C SER A 52 20.28 -14.62 -10.81
N ARG A 53 20.44 -15.72 -10.06
CA ARG A 53 19.29 -16.51 -9.56
C ARG A 53 18.89 -16.21 -8.11
N ALA A 54 19.67 -15.41 -7.38
CA ALA A 54 19.60 -15.30 -5.92
C ALA A 54 18.23 -14.89 -5.34
N SER A 55 17.35 -14.23 -6.11
CA SER A 55 16.07 -13.73 -5.59
C SER A 55 14.84 -14.10 -6.43
N ILE A 56 15.01 -14.99 -7.42
CA ILE A 56 13.90 -15.37 -8.33
C ILE A 56 12.77 -16.01 -7.54
N LEU A 57 13.07 -16.93 -6.63
CA LEU A 57 12.07 -17.64 -5.83
C LEU A 57 11.27 -16.66 -4.96
N LEU A 58 11.94 -15.72 -4.29
CA LEU A 58 11.26 -14.70 -3.47
C LEU A 58 10.28 -13.87 -4.33
N LYS A 59 10.74 -13.36 -5.48
CA LYS A 59 9.92 -12.57 -6.39
C LYS A 59 8.75 -13.38 -6.97
N PHE A 60 8.97 -14.66 -7.27
CA PHE A 60 7.91 -15.56 -7.74
C PHE A 60 6.86 -15.83 -6.67
N LEU A 61 7.28 -16.12 -5.43
CA LEU A 61 6.38 -16.39 -4.31
C LEU A 61 5.65 -15.13 -3.81
N ALA A 62 6.17 -13.94 -4.09
CA ALA A 62 5.49 -12.68 -3.79
C ALA A 62 4.13 -12.59 -4.49
N PHE A 63 4.00 -13.11 -5.71
CA PHE A 63 2.74 -13.07 -6.45
C PHE A 63 1.61 -13.88 -5.76
N PRO A 64 1.79 -15.17 -5.43
CA PRO A 64 0.79 -15.91 -4.65
C PRO A 64 0.55 -15.32 -3.25
N ALA A 65 1.56 -14.73 -2.58
CA ALA A 65 1.37 -14.05 -1.31
C ALA A 65 0.45 -12.83 -1.44
N PHE A 66 0.63 -12.03 -2.49
CA PHE A 66 -0.27 -10.92 -2.80
C PHE A 66 -1.70 -11.40 -3.07
N ILE A 67 -1.86 -12.45 -3.90
CA ILE A 67 -3.17 -13.05 -4.17
C ILE A 67 -3.83 -13.53 -2.89
N ALA A 68 -3.08 -14.18 -1.99
CA ALA A 68 -3.60 -14.62 -0.69
C ALA A 68 -4.10 -13.43 0.15
N GLY A 69 -3.36 -12.32 0.20
CA GLY A 69 -3.78 -11.08 0.86
C GLY A 69 -5.10 -10.54 0.31
N VAL A 70 -5.23 -10.48 -1.03
CA VAL A 70 -6.46 -10.05 -1.71
C VAL A 70 -7.62 -11.01 -1.39
N ALA A 71 -7.41 -12.32 -1.50
CA ALA A 71 -8.44 -13.34 -1.29
C ALA A 71 -8.95 -13.35 0.15
N VAL A 72 -8.04 -13.32 1.13
CA VAL A 72 -8.39 -13.26 2.56
C VAL A 72 -9.20 -12.01 2.85
N THR A 73 -8.78 -10.85 2.34
CA THR A 73 -9.55 -9.60 2.50
C THR A 73 -10.94 -9.72 1.92
N ARG A 74 -11.09 -10.27 0.71
CA ARG A 74 -12.42 -10.43 0.09
C ARG A 74 -13.31 -11.35 0.90
N LEU A 75 -12.80 -12.51 1.34
CA LEU A 75 -13.55 -13.46 2.16
C LEU A 75 -13.95 -12.85 3.52
N MET A 76 -13.04 -12.10 4.15
CA MET A 76 -13.29 -11.38 5.40
C MET A 76 -14.39 -10.34 5.20
N VAL A 77 -14.34 -9.52 4.15
CA VAL A 77 -15.36 -8.52 3.85
C VAL A 77 -16.72 -9.17 3.69
N LEU A 78 -16.81 -10.25 2.90
CA LEU A 78 -18.07 -10.99 2.71
C LEU A 78 -18.65 -11.57 4.01
N ALA A 79 -17.78 -12.09 4.89
CA ALA A 79 -18.20 -12.65 6.18
C ALA A 79 -18.68 -11.57 7.16
N VAL A 80 -18.03 -10.40 7.14
CA VAL A 80 -18.31 -9.28 8.04
C VAL A 80 -19.52 -8.48 7.58
N GLU A 81 -19.69 -8.25 6.27
CA GLU A 81 -20.85 -7.56 5.71
C GLU A 81 -22.16 -8.29 6.04
N ARG A 82 -22.16 -9.63 6.01
CA ARG A 82 -23.32 -10.44 6.44
C ARG A 82 -23.76 -10.18 7.88
N ARG A 83 -22.87 -9.62 8.71
CA ARG A 83 -23.08 -9.32 10.13
C ARG A 83 -23.17 -7.83 10.42
N ALA A 84 -23.23 -6.97 9.37
CA ALA A 84 -23.17 -5.51 9.46
C ALA A 84 -21.96 -5.01 10.29
N GLY A 85 -20.82 -5.70 10.20
CA GLY A 85 -19.63 -5.41 11.00
C GLY A 85 -18.69 -4.39 10.33
N PRO A 86 -17.62 -3.97 11.04
CA PRO A 86 -16.69 -2.92 10.61
C PRO A 86 -15.63 -3.45 9.63
N SER A 87 -16.01 -3.80 8.40
CA SER A 87 -15.14 -4.41 7.37
C SER A 87 -13.86 -3.61 7.13
N LEU A 88 -13.94 -2.26 7.04
CA LEU A 88 -12.78 -1.42 6.79
C LEU A 88 -11.75 -1.48 7.94
N THR A 89 -12.23 -1.38 9.19
CA THR A 89 -11.37 -1.47 10.37
C THR A 89 -10.63 -2.81 10.43
N LEU A 90 -11.34 -3.92 10.17
CA LEU A 90 -10.74 -5.25 10.21
C LEU A 90 -9.73 -5.45 9.07
N ALA A 91 -9.99 -4.93 7.88
CA ALA A 91 -9.03 -4.96 6.77
C ALA A 91 -7.75 -4.18 7.11
N MET A 92 -7.89 -2.98 7.69
CA MET A 92 -6.75 -2.17 8.13
C MET A 92 -5.97 -2.84 9.27
N LEU A 93 -6.64 -3.51 10.21
CA LEU A 93 -5.98 -4.28 11.28
C LEU A 93 -5.22 -5.48 10.74
N LEU A 94 -5.79 -6.21 9.77
CA LEU A 94 -5.10 -7.31 9.08
C LEU A 94 -3.85 -6.79 8.36
N GLN A 95 -3.96 -5.69 7.63
CA GLN A 95 -2.82 -5.05 6.97
C GLN A 95 -1.76 -4.65 7.99
N TRP A 96 -2.17 -4.05 9.11
CA TRP A 96 -1.27 -3.62 10.19
C TRP A 96 -0.50 -4.81 10.78
N ALA A 97 -1.18 -5.91 11.07
CA ALA A 97 -0.57 -7.12 11.63
C ALA A 97 0.46 -7.74 10.65
N LEU A 98 0.13 -7.79 9.36
CA LEU A 98 1.05 -8.29 8.33
C LEU A 98 2.27 -7.37 8.15
N LEU A 99 2.10 -6.04 8.21
CA LEU A 99 3.22 -5.08 8.19
C LEU A 99 4.08 -5.18 9.45
N ALA A 100 3.48 -5.40 10.62
CA ALA A 100 4.22 -5.66 11.85
C ALA A 100 5.05 -6.95 11.74
N GLY A 101 4.48 -8.00 11.17
CA GLY A 101 5.21 -9.23 10.83
C GLY A 101 6.35 -8.95 9.84
N PHE A 102 6.14 -8.15 8.81
CA PHE A 102 7.18 -7.74 7.87
C PHE A 102 8.36 -7.07 8.60
N MET A 103 8.06 -6.13 9.52
CA MET A 103 9.08 -5.47 10.32
C MET A 103 9.85 -6.45 11.21
N VAL A 104 9.14 -7.30 11.95
CA VAL A 104 9.77 -8.26 12.89
C VAL A 104 10.67 -9.25 12.14
N PHE A 105 10.16 -9.92 11.10
CA PHE A 105 10.94 -10.87 10.33
C PHE A 105 12.07 -10.19 9.54
N GLY A 106 11.87 -8.93 9.11
CA GLY A 106 12.91 -8.12 8.51
C GLY A 106 14.06 -7.85 9.47
N CYS A 107 13.77 -7.40 10.70
CA CYS A 107 14.78 -7.21 11.74
C CYS A 107 15.51 -8.53 12.09
N LEU A 108 14.81 -9.66 12.13
CA LEU A 108 15.42 -10.97 12.39
C LEU A 108 16.27 -11.47 11.21
N ALA A 109 16.06 -10.94 10.01
CA ALA A 109 16.85 -11.27 8.83
C ALA A 109 18.14 -10.45 8.70
N GLU A 110 18.28 -9.37 9.46
CA GLU A 110 19.50 -8.53 9.45
C GLU A 110 20.70 -9.24 10.10
N PRO A 111 21.92 -9.10 9.54
CA PRO A 111 22.24 -8.40 8.30
C PRO A 111 21.82 -9.19 7.07
N ILE A 112 21.26 -8.50 6.06
CA ILE A 112 20.84 -9.14 4.81
C ILE A 112 22.09 -9.60 4.04
N GLY A 113 22.20 -10.92 3.86
CA GLY A 113 23.30 -11.56 3.12
C GLY A 113 23.11 -11.51 1.60
N LYS A 114 23.95 -12.26 0.88
CA LYS A 114 23.83 -12.41 -0.59
C LYS A 114 22.66 -13.31 -0.99
N ASP A 115 22.32 -14.28 -0.15
CA ASP A 115 21.24 -15.24 -0.38
C ASP A 115 20.02 -14.91 0.46
N VAL A 116 18.84 -15.29 -0.06
CA VAL A 116 17.57 -15.06 0.62
C VAL A 116 17.43 -16.04 1.79
N SER A 117 17.60 -15.55 3.02
CA SER A 117 17.37 -16.35 4.23
C SER A 117 15.86 -16.64 4.41
N SER A 118 15.53 -17.64 5.23
CA SER A 118 14.13 -17.95 5.57
C SER A 118 13.40 -16.78 6.23
N MET A 119 14.10 -15.98 7.04
CA MET A 119 13.55 -14.78 7.66
C MET A 119 13.29 -13.67 6.64
N ALA A 120 14.24 -13.44 5.72
CA ALA A 120 14.05 -12.49 4.61
C ALA A 120 12.91 -12.91 3.67
N MET A 121 12.78 -14.21 3.41
CA MET A 121 11.65 -14.78 2.67
C MET A 121 10.32 -14.47 3.37
N ALA A 122 10.22 -14.80 4.67
CA ALA A 122 9.01 -14.54 5.46
C ALA A 122 8.67 -13.04 5.50
N ALA A 123 9.65 -12.17 5.72
CA ALA A 123 9.49 -10.73 5.68
C ALA A 123 8.87 -10.26 4.35
N GLY A 124 9.47 -10.66 3.23
CA GLY A 124 9.00 -10.28 1.90
C GLY A 124 7.59 -10.77 1.59
N LEU A 125 7.26 -12.00 1.96
CA LEU A 125 5.92 -12.57 1.73
C LEU A 125 4.86 -11.88 2.59
N LEU A 126 5.16 -11.56 3.86
CA LEU A 126 4.26 -10.81 4.75
C LEU A 126 4.04 -9.38 4.25
N GLY A 127 5.11 -8.68 3.83
CA GLY A 127 5.02 -7.36 3.23
C GLY A 127 4.15 -7.37 1.98
N THR A 128 4.36 -8.34 1.11
CA THR A 128 3.57 -8.48 -0.13
C THR A 128 2.11 -8.85 0.14
N ALA A 129 1.83 -9.75 1.09
CA ALA A 129 0.48 -10.07 1.52
C ALA A 129 -0.23 -8.84 2.12
N ALA A 130 0.49 -8.02 2.93
CA ALA A 130 -0.04 -6.76 3.46
C ALA A 130 -0.45 -5.79 2.35
N MET A 131 0.33 -5.70 1.27
CA MET A 131 0.00 -4.86 0.12
C MET A 131 -1.11 -5.45 -0.75
N GLY A 132 -1.29 -6.78 -0.74
CA GLY A 132 -2.48 -7.44 -1.27
C GLY A 132 -3.76 -7.02 -0.51
N VAL A 133 -3.71 -7.03 0.82
CA VAL A 133 -4.80 -6.50 1.68
C VAL A 133 -5.06 -5.04 1.39
N HIS A 134 -4.02 -4.21 1.31
CA HIS A 134 -4.11 -2.79 0.96
C HIS A 134 -4.83 -2.57 -0.38
N SER A 135 -4.43 -3.29 -1.41
CA SER A 135 -5.01 -3.19 -2.75
C SER A 135 -6.49 -3.60 -2.77
N ALA A 136 -6.84 -4.69 -2.09
CA ALA A 136 -8.22 -5.14 -1.96
C ALA A 136 -9.08 -4.13 -1.18
N THR A 137 -8.56 -3.58 -0.06
CA THR A 137 -9.23 -2.55 0.75
C THR A 137 -9.53 -1.31 -0.08
N SER A 138 -8.54 -0.83 -0.84
CA SER A 138 -8.71 0.33 -1.73
C SER A 138 -9.83 0.11 -2.75
N ARG A 139 -9.92 -1.07 -3.36
CA ARG A 139 -10.93 -1.38 -4.39
C ARG A 139 -12.31 -1.71 -3.84
N LEU A 140 -12.39 -2.41 -2.70
CA LEU A 140 -13.67 -2.91 -2.17
C LEU A 140 -14.33 -1.92 -1.22
N LEU A 141 -13.55 -1.24 -0.39
CA LEU A 141 -14.07 -0.45 0.73
C LEU A 141 -13.82 1.06 0.57
N LEU A 142 -12.86 1.45 -0.27
CA LEU A 142 -12.48 2.85 -0.50
C LEU A 142 -12.54 3.24 -1.99
N ALA A 143 -13.44 2.60 -2.76
CA ALA A 143 -13.58 2.83 -4.20
C ALA A 143 -13.92 4.29 -4.58
N HIS A 144 -14.43 5.08 -3.64
CA HIS A 144 -14.67 6.52 -3.80
C HIS A 144 -13.37 7.35 -3.80
N LEU A 145 -12.25 6.80 -3.29
CA LEU A 145 -10.91 7.41 -3.35
C LEU A 145 -10.20 7.09 -4.67
N ALA A 146 -9.09 7.78 -4.94
CA ALA A 146 -8.17 7.36 -6.00
C ALA A 146 -7.49 6.04 -5.59
N PRO A 147 -7.19 5.14 -6.54
CA PRO A 147 -6.39 3.95 -6.25
C PRO A 147 -5.04 4.33 -5.64
N THR A 148 -4.68 3.70 -4.52
CA THR A 148 -3.45 4.03 -3.77
C THR A 148 -2.31 3.05 -4.02
N SER A 149 -2.57 1.92 -4.70
CA SER A 149 -1.58 0.89 -5.04
C SER A 149 -1.17 0.86 -6.52
N MET A 150 -1.81 1.66 -7.39
CA MET A 150 -1.55 1.67 -8.84
C MET A 150 -1.41 3.11 -9.34
N MET A 151 -0.21 3.69 -9.18
CA MET A 151 0.01 5.12 -9.45
C MET A 151 0.09 5.48 -10.92
N THR A 152 0.47 4.57 -11.82
CA THR A 152 0.55 4.84 -13.27
C THR A 152 -0.80 5.25 -13.86
N GLY A 153 -1.89 4.59 -13.42
CA GLY A 153 -3.25 4.99 -13.83
C GLY A 153 -3.63 6.40 -13.33
N ASN A 154 -3.20 6.75 -12.10
CA ASN A 154 -3.42 8.08 -11.55
C ASN A 154 -2.67 9.15 -12.35
N VAL A 155 -1.41 8.89 -12.74
CA VAL A 155 -0.62 9.79 -13.61
C VAL A 155 -1.33 10.02 -14.94
N THR A 156 -1.77 8.94 -15.60
CA THR A 156 -2.50 9.03 -16.88
C THR A 156 -3.75 9.90 -16.74
N GLN A 157 -4.55 9.68 -15.67
CA GLN A 157 -5.77 10.47 -15.46
C GLN A 157 -5.47 11.95 -15.18
N ILE A 158 -4.44 12.25 -14.37
CA ILE A 158 -4.03 13.63 -14.10
C ILE A 158 -3.62 14.34 -15.39
N VAL A 159 -2.84 13.66 -16.25
CA VAL A 159 -2.40 14.27 -17.53
C VAL A 159 -3.59 14.55 -18.44
N ILE A 160 -4.52 13.60 -18.59
CA ILE A 160 -5.75 13.80 -19.38
C ILE A 160 -6.53 15.01 -18.84
N ASP A 161 -6.83 15.02 -17.55
CA ASP A 161 -7.60 16.09 -16.92
C ASP A 161 -6.88 17.44 -17.02
N THR A 162 -5.55 17.47 -16.91
CA THR A 162 -4.75 18.71 -17.06
C THR A 162 -4.84 19.25 -18.49
N VAL A 163 -4.79 18.41 -19.51
CA VAL A 163 -4.95 18.82 -20.90
C VAL A 163 -6.35 19.41 -21.13
N ASP A 164 -7.39 18.80 -20.58
CA ASP A 164 -8.76 19.30 -20.68
C ASP A 164 -8.91 20.69 -19.99
N VAL A 165 -8.27 20.88 -18.83
CA VAL A 165 -8.21 22.18 -18.15
C VAL A 165 -7.52 23.23 -19.02
N LEU A 166 -6.35 22.92 -19.59
CA LEU A 166 -5.57 23.85 -20.42
C LEU A 166 -6.30 24.23 -21.72
N ARG A 167 -7.13 23.35 -22.25
CA ARG A 167 -7.97 23.62 -23.44
C ARG A 167 -9.27 24.38 -23.12
N GLY A 168 -9.54 24.66 -21.87
CA GLY A 168 -10.81 25.27 -21.43
C GLY A 168 -12.03 24.35 -21.59
N ALA A 169 -11.82 23.04 -21.74
CA ALA A 169 -12.88 22.03 -21.86
C ALA A 169 -13.26 21.38 -20.52
N ALA A 170 -12.57 21.76 -19.43
CA ALA A 170 -12.79 21.19 -18.11
C ALA A 170 -14.02 21.78 -17.43
N ASP A 171 -14.81 20.93 -16.78
CA ASP A 171 -15.86 21.28 -15.84
C ASP A 171 -15.36 21.25 -14.39
N GLY A 172 -16.23 21.62 -13.43
CA GLY A 172 -15.90 21.57 -12.00
C GLY A 172 -15.57 20.15 -11.51
N ALA A 173 -16.11 19.11 -12.13
CA ALA A 173 -15.83 17.72 -11.79
C ALA A 173 -14.41 17.30 -12.21
N THR A 174 -13.92 17.81 -13.34
CA THR A 174 -12.55 17.59 -13.83
C THR A 174 -11.52 18.17 -12.85
N HIS A 175 -11.73 19.42 -12.37
CA HIS A 175 -10.84 20.03 -11.38
C HIS A 175 -10.83 19.24 -10.05
N ALA A 176 -11.99 18.82 -9.56
CA ALA A 176 -12.09 18.01 -8.34
C ALA A 176 -11.37 16.66 -8.50
N ARG A 177 -11.46 16.06 -9.69
CA ARG A 177 -10.81 14.79 -10.03
C ARG A 177 -9.29 14.94 -10.09
N CYS A 178 -8.75 16.02 -10.69
CA CYS A 178 -7.31 16.33 -10.64
C CYS A 178 -6.78 16.29 -9.20
N GLY A 179 -7.41 17.00 -8.27
CA GLY A 179 -7.01 17.00 -6.86
C GLY A 179 -7.12 15.63 -6.19
N LYS A 180 -8.16 14.86 -6.55
CA LYS A 180 -8.37 13.51 -6.02
C LYS A 180 -7.22 12.56 -6.35
N PHE A 181 -6.65 12.65 -7.55
CA PHE A 181 -5.55 11.79 -8.01
C PHE A 181 -4.16 12.35 -7.65
N PHE A 182 -4.01 13.68 -7.67
CA PHE A 182 -2.72 14.34 -7.46
C PHE A 182 -2.14 14.11 -6.06
N TRP A 183 -2.94 14.33 -5.00
CA TRP A 183 -2.43 14.25 -3.63
C TRP A 183 -1.94 12.85 -3.23
N PRO A 184 -2.66 11.75 -3.53
CA PRO A 184 -2.14 10.41 -3.28
C PRO A 184 -0.87 10.08 -4.08
N LEU A 185 -0.77 10.57 -5.33
CA LEU A 185 0.43 10.40 -6.16
C LEU A 185 1.65 11.11 -5.56
N LEU A 186 1.50 12.38 -5.19
CA LEU A 186 2.57 13.13 -4.54
C LEU A 186 2.99 12.48 -3.21
N ALA A 187 2.02 12.06 -2.41
CA ALA A 187 2.29 11.38 -1.16
C ALA A 187 3.01 10.04 -1.35
N PHE A 188 2.65 9.28 -2.40
CA PHE A 188 3.36 8.06 -2.77
C PHE A 188 4.84 8.35 -3.07
N ALA A 189 5.13 9.37 -3.88
CA ALA A 189 6.50 9.75 -4.21
C ALA A 189 7.29 10.17 -2.96
N LEU A 190 6.66 10.98 -2.08
CA LEU A 190 7.27 11.38 -0.81
C LEU A 190 7.49 10.19 0.13
N GLY A 191 6.54 9.24 0.18
CA GLY A 191 6.67 8.01 0.95
C GLY A 191 7.84 7.15 0.46
N ALA A 192 7.99 7.01 -0.86
CA ALA A 192 9.09 6.27 -1.46
C ALA A 192 10.46 6.89 -1.12
N ILE A 193 10.59 8.22 -1.24
CA ILE A 193 11.82 8.93 -0.87
C ILE A 193 12.11 8.81 0.63
N ALA A 194 11.09 9.01 1.47
CA ALA A 194 11.23 8.90 2.92
C ALA A 194 11.66 7.49 3.36
N ALA A 195 11.13 6.45 2.72
CA ALA A 195 11.50 5.07 3.00
C ALA A 195 12.97 4.78 2.74
N ALA A 196 13.53 5.34 1.65
CA ALA A 196 14.94 5.15 1.31
C ALA A 196 15.86 5.69 2.42
N PHE A 197 15.63 6.93 2.84
CA PHE A 197 16.44 7.54 3.92
C PHE A 197 16.19 6.89 5.28
N ALA A 198 14.95 6.53 5.59
CA ALA A 198 14.62 5.90 6.86
C ALA A 198 15.22 4.47 6.95
N TYR A 199 15.22 3.72 5.85
CA TYR A 199 15.84 2.40 5.83
C TYR A 199 17.37 2.48 6.00
N LEU A 200 18.02 3.44 5.35
CA LEU A 200 19.47 3.66 5.52
C LEU A 200 19.85 4.01 6.96
N ALA A 201 18.98 4.71 7.68
CA ALA A 201 19.23 5.12 9.06
C ALA A 201 18.84 4.06 10.10
N PHE A 202 17.77 3.30 9.86
CA PHE A 202 17.11 2.48 10.89
C PHE A 202 16.85 1.03 10.45
N GLY A 203 17.26 0.60 9.25
CA GLY A 203 16.95 -0.75 8.75
C GLY A 203 15.44 -1.02 8.70
N PHE A 204 15.04 -2.23 9.02
CA PHE A 204 13.62 -2.63 9.01
C PHE A 204 12.77 -1.94 10.10
N VAL A 205 13.39 -1.38 11.16
CA VAL A 205 12.67 -0.59 12.18
C VAL A 205 11.98 0.62 11.54
N ALA A 206 12.45 1.10 10.39
CA ALA A 206 11.81 2.15 9.60
C ALA A 206 10.34 1.84 9.24
N LEU A 207 9.93 0.56 9.21
CA LEU A 207 8.51 0.16 9.06
C LEU A 207 7.61 0.62 10.21
N ALA A 208 8.17 1.09 11.33
CA ALA A 208 7.38 1.74 12.39
C ALA A 208 6.61 2.97 11.86
N VAL A 209 7.15 3.69 10.87
CA VAL A 209 6.47 4.86 10.26
C VAL A 209 5.11 4.48 9.65
N PRO A 210 5.02 3.55 8.67
CA PRO A 210 3.75 3.15 8.12
C PRO A 210 2.86 2.43 9.14
N LEU A 211 3.40 1.73 10.14
CA LEU A 211 2.64 1.10 11.22
C LEU A 211 1.95 2.15 12.11
N ILE A 212 2.65 3.21 12.50
CA ILE A 212 2.08 4.32 13.28
C ILE A 212 1.02 5.05 12.45
N LEU A 213 1.31 5.34 11.19
CA LEU A 213 0.37 6.00 10.28
C LEU A 213 -0.91 5.20 10.11
N LEU A 214 -0.80 3.90 9.84
CA LEU A 214 -1.96 3.02 9.68
C LEU A 214 -2.73 2.86 10.99
N GLY A 215 -2.05 2.76 12.12
CA GLY A 215 -2.66 2.75 13.45
C GLY A 215 -3.46 4.02 13.74
N ALA A 216 -2.93 5.19 13.39
CA ALA A 216 -3.65 6.46 13.52
C ALA A 216 -4.91 6.49 12.64
N LEU A 217 -4.83 6.01 11.39
CA LEU A 217 -5.98 5.92 10.50
C LEU A 217 -7.06 4.97 11.04
N ILE A 218 -6.68 3.84 11.66
CA ILE A 218 -7.61 2.91 12.32
C ILE A 218 -8.35 3.62 13.45
N VAL A 219 -7.64 4.37 14.28
CA VAL A 219 -8.26 5.14 15.39
C VAL A 219 -9.23 6.21 14.86
N VAL A 220 -8.84 6.95 13.83
CA VAL A 220 -9.73 7.94 13.18
C VAL A 220 -10.98 7.27 12.62
N GLN A 221 -10.83 6.14 11.93
CA GLN A 221 -11.96 5.38 11.38
C GLN A 221 -12.93 4.89 12.46
N GLN A 222 -12.42 4.38 13.58
CA GLN A 222 -13.26 3.92 14.68
C GLN A 222 -14.03 5.06 15.36
N ARG A 223 -13.44 6.24 15.48
CA ARG A 223 -14.10 7.42 16.06
C ARG A 223 -15.19 7.96 15.14
N SER A 224 -14.97 7.97 13.83
CA SER A 224 -15.95 8.43 12.83
C SER A 224 -17.15 7.49 12.68
N GLY A 225 -17.00 6.20 12.96
CA GLY A 225 -18.09 5.21 12.91
C GLY A 225 -18.94 5.11 14.17
N ARG A 226 -18.63 5.85 15.24
CA ARG A 226 -19.47 5.89 16.43
C ARG A 226 -20.61 6.90 16.22
N PRO A 227 -21.90 6.50 16.40
CA PRO A 227 -22.99 7.45 16.42
C PRO A 227 -22.74 8.48 17.53
N ALA A 228 -22.98 9.77 17.24
CA ALA A 228 -22.93 10.82 18.24
C ALA A 228 -23.91 10.43 19.36
N VAL A 229 -23.40 10.26 20.59
CA VAL A 229 -24.27 10.09 21.77
C VAL A 229 -25.05 11.39 21.89
N PRO A 230 -26.41 11.40 21.86
CA PRO A 230 -27.17 12.60 22.13
C PRO A 230 -26.77 13.12 23.52
N ALA A 231 -26.40 14.39 23.59
CA ALA A 231 -26.21 15.07 24.86
C ALA A 231 -27.53 15.00 25.66
N ALA A 232 -27.48 14.40 26.83
CA ALA A 232 -28.59 14.29 27.75
C ALA A 232 -28.93 15.65 28.38
#